data_833f5c721db3a8df669ed22afd11a11d
#
_entry.id   833f5c721db3a8df669ed22afd11a11d
#
_cell.length_a   1.000
_cell.length_b   1.000
_cell.length_c   1.000
_cell.angle_alpha   90.00
_cell.angle_beta   90.00
_cell.angle_gamma   90.00
#
_symmetry.space_group_name_H-M   'P 1'
#
loop_
_entity.id
_entity.type
_entity.pdbx_description
1 polymer ?
#
loop_
_entity_poly.entity_id
_entity_poly.type
_entity_poly.pdbx_seq_one_letter_code
_entity_poly.pdbx_strand_id
1 'polypeptide(L)'
;QIRTTNRKNLEASNAFFAELVQEFHRRGIKVIIDGVFNHCGSFNKWLDRERIYEKQEGYGKGAYVSADSDYHSFFRFFKEEWPYNHNYDGWWGHDTLPKLNYEGSEELQKYILNIAKKWVSPPYNVDGWRLDVAADLGYSNEFNHEFWKKFRTAVKEANPEALILAEHYGDPREWLQGDEWDTVMNYDAFMEPLTWFFTGMEKHSDERRQDLWGNADHFVSVMNHHMAAMQTPSLQVAMNELSNHDHSRFLTRTNHIVGRVQNLGYKAAREGINSAVMRSAVVMQMTWVGAPTIYYGDEAGVCGFTDPDNRRTYPWGQEDKELLQFHKDMIRI
;
A
#
# COMPACT_ATOMS: atom_id res chain seq x y z
N GLN A 1 -0.67 14.86 -4.71
CA GLN A 1 -0.42 15.49 -6.02
C GLN A 1 -1.73 15.96 -6.66
N ILE A 2 -1.71 17.11 -7.28
CA ILE A 2 -2.85 17.62 -8.03
C ILE A 2 -2.83 16.97 -9.42
N ARG A 3 -3.95 16.37 -9.82
CA ARG A 3 -4.13 15.88 -11.20
C ARG A 3 -4.27 17.09 -12.13
N THR A 4 -3.23 17.40 -12.88
CA THR A 4 -3.18 18.57 -13.76
C THR A 4 -2.26 18.32 -14.96
N THR A 5 -2.60 18.91 -16.10
CA THR A 5 -1.73 18.98 -17.29
C THR A 5 -0.83 20.20 -17.30
N ASN A 6 -1.05 21.14 -16.38
CA ASN A 6 -0.23 22.36 -16.27
C ASN A 6 1.11 22.04 -15.59
N ARG A 7 2.20 22.15 -16.36
CA ARG A 7 3.57 21.86 -15.88
C ARG A 7 3.99 22.75 -14.71
N LYS A 8 3.62 24.02 -14.69
CA LYS A 8 3.93 24.91 -13.56
C LYS A 8 3.27 24.46 -12.26
N ASN A 9 2.02 23.94 -12.35
CA ASN A 9 1.35 23.38 -11.19
C ASN A 9 2.02 22.09 -10.70
N LEU A 10 2.51 21.25 -11.62
CA LEU A 10 3.26 20.04 -11.25
C LEU A 10 4.58 20.40 -10.57
N GLU A 11 5.32 21.36 -11.11
CA GLU A 11 6.58 21.85 -10.53
C GLU A 11 6.36 22.46 -9.14
N ALA A 12 5.33 23.30 -8.99
CA ALA A 12 4.96 23.89 -7.69
C ALA A 12 4.56 22.81 -6.68
N SER A 13 3.79 21.79 -7.10
CA SER A 13 3.42 20.66 -6.25
C SER A 13 4.64 19.84 -5.80
N ASN A 14 5.59 19.62 -6.69
CA ASN A 14 6.82 18.90 -6.37
C ASN A 14 7.71 19.70 -5.41
N ALA A 15 7.83 21.02 -5.61
CA ALA A 15 8.57 21.90 -4.71
C ALA A 15 7.95 21.91 -3.31
N PHE A 16 6.63 22.06 -3.23
CA PHE A 16 5.90 22.00 -1.95
C PHE A 16 6.05 20.66 -1.24
N PHE A 17 6.07 19.55 -1.99
CA PHE A 17 6.32 18.23 -1.41
C PHE A 17 7.74 18.12 -0.81
N ALA A 18 8.75 18.66 -1.48
CA ALA A 18 10.11 18.71 -0.93
C ALA A 18 10.17 19.51 0.38
N GLU A 19 9.49 20.67 0.45
CA GLU A 19 9.37 21.47 1.68
C GLU A 19 8.64 20.67 2.79
N LEU A 20 7.59 19.95 2.45
CA LEU A 20 6.84 19.11 3.39
C LEU A 20 7.73 18.00 3.99
N VAL A 21 8.52 17.30 3.18
CA VAL A 21 9.46 16.28 3.66
C VAL A 21 10.49 16.89 4.60
N GLN A 22 11.05 18.06 4.25
CA GLN A 22 11.99 18.78 5.13
C GLN A 22 11.34 19.16 6.47
N GLU A 23 10.07 19.58 6.46
CA GLU A 23 9.33 19.90 7.69
C GLU A 23 9.12 18.67 8.58
N PHE A 24 8.81 17.51 7.99
CA PHE A 24 8.75 16.26 8.74
C PHE A 24 10.11 15.88 9.34
N HIS A 25 11.19 15.99 8.56
CA HIS A 25 12.55 15.72 9.04
C HIS A 25 12.96 16.62 10.21
N ARG A 26 12.62 17.91 10.17
CA ARG A 26 12.85 18.83 11.30
C ARG A 26 12.16 18.39 12.60
N ARG A 27 11.08 17.61 12.49
CA ARG A 27 10.35 17.05 13.63
C ARG A 27 10.77 15.63 13.98
N GLY A 28 11.83 15.11 13.35
CA GLY A 28 12.30 13.74 13.54
C GLY A 28 11.38 12.66 12.92
N ILE A 29 10.53 13.04 11.96
CA ILE A 29 9.59 12.14 11.29
C ILE A 29 10.13 11.79 9.93
N LYS A 30 10.23 10.52 9.63
CA LYS A 30 10.62 9.98 8.32
C LYS A 30 9.41 9.83 7.40
N VAL A 31 9.63 9.93 6.09
CA VAL A 31 8.57 9.88 5.06
C VAL A 31 8.82 8.72 4.12
N ILE A 32 7.87 7.79 4.07
CA ILE A 32 7.84 6.68 3.10
C ILE A 32 6.72 6.98 2.11
N ILE A 33 6.99 6.85 0.82
CA ILE A 33 6.01 7.11 -0.23
C ILE A 33 5.56 5.81 -0.91
N ASP A 34 4.33 5.84 -1.44
CA ASP A 34 3.74 4.70 -2.12
C ASP A 34 4.22 4.61 -3.57
N GLY A 35 4.71 3.45 -3.96
CA GLY A 35 5.20 3.10 -5.29
C GLY A 35 4.26 2.13 -5.98
N VAL A 36 3.27 2.64 -6.70
CA VAL A 36 2.38 1.83 -7.54
C VAL A 36 3.08 1.61 -8.89
N PHE A 37 3.87 0.54 -8.98
CA PHE A 37 4.71 0.27 -10.13
C PHE A 37 4.21 -0.89 -11.01
N ASN A 38 3.35 -1.77 -10.50
CA ASN A 38 2.80 -2.88 -11.28
C ASN A 38 1.86 -2.41 -12.42
N HIS A 39 1.12 -1.34 -12.19
CA HIS A 39 0.14 -0.78 -13.11
C HIS A 39 0.13 0.75 -13.00
N CYS A 40 -0.62 1.41 -13.86
CA CYS A 40 -0.89 2.83 -13.71
C CYS A 40 -2.40 3.10 -13.82
N GLY A 41 -2.84 4.32 -13.56
CA GLY A 41 -4.22 4.71 -13.88
C GLY A 41 -4.38 4.88 -15.39
N SER A 42 -5.53 4.50 -15.94
CA SER A 42 -5.86 4.63 -17.37
C SER A 42 -5.72 6.07 -17.90
N PHE A 43 -5.84 7.06 -16.99
CA PHE A 43 -5.65 8.48 -17.27
C PHE A 43 -4.19 8.94 -17.29
N ASN A 44 -3.22 8.06 -17.00
CA ASN A 44 -1.81 8.41 -17.07
C ASN A 44 -1.44 8.82 -18.51
N LYS A 45 -0.58 9.83 -18.66
CA LYS A 45 -0.13 10.31 -19.97
C LYS A 45 0.48 9.24 -20.87
N TRP A 46 0.97 8.15 -20.30
CA TRP A 46 1.56 7.04 -21.06
C TRP A 46 0.50 6.28 -21.85
N LEU A 47 -0.70 6.08 -21.29
CA LEU A 47 -1.82 5.44 -21.98
C LEU A 47 -2.78 6.49 -22.56
N ASP A 48 -3.20 7.46 -21.73
CA ASP A 48 -4.14 8.55 -22.05
C ASP A 48 -5.50 8.05 -22.58
N ARG A 49 -6.06 7.01 -21.96
CA ARG A 49 -7.38 6.47 -22.33
C ARG A 49 -8.48 7.53 -22.25
N GLU A 50 -8.44 8.40 -21.26
CA GLU A 50 -9.39 9.49 -21.07
C GLU A 50 -9.12 10.70 -21.97
N ARG A 51 -8.09 10.64 -22.82
CA ARG A 51 -7.76 11.65 -23.82
C ARG A 51 -7.54 13.06 -23.24
N ILE A 52 -6.92 13.08 -22.06
CA ILE A 52 -6.64 14.32 -21.31
C ILE A 52 -5.46 15.06 -21.94
N TYR A 53 -4.46 14.32 -22.42
CA TYR A 53 -3.20 14.85 -22.95
C TYR A 53 -3.16 14.97 -24.47
N GLU A 54 -4.03 14.28 -25.20
CA GLU A 54 -4.03 14.19 -26.66
C GLU A 54 -3.96 15.56 -27.37
N LYS A 55 -4.61 16.56 -26.79
CA LYS A 55 -4.68 17.93 -27.37
C LYS A 55 -3.90 18.98 -26.57
N GLN A 56 -3.09 18.54 -25.62
CA GLN A 56 -2.32 19.46 -24.79
C GLN A 56 -0.94 19.72 -25.42
N GLU A 57 -0.61 20.99 -25.57
CA GLU A 57 0.71 21.37 -26.07
C GLU A 57 1.84 20.87 -25.15
N GLY A 58 2.89 20.34 -25.76
CA GLY A 58 4.04 19.81 -25.04
C GLY A 58 3.89 18.40 -24.46
N TYR A 59 2.80 17.68 -24.77
CA TYR A 59 2.64 16.27 -24.47
C TYR A 59 2.61 15.44 -25.77
N GLY A 60 3.28 14.27 -25.74
CA GLY A 60 3.15 13.26 -26.77
C GLY A 60 1.81 12.53 -26.71
N LYS A 61 1.48 11.77 -27.74
CA LYS A 61 0.29 10.92 -27.76
C LYS A 61 0.49 9.73 -26.80
N GLY A 62 -0.54 9.40 -26.03
CA GLY A 62 -0.56 8.19 -25.23
C GLY A 62 -0.68 6.93 -26.09
N ALA A 63 -0.30 5.78 -25.53
CA ALA A 63 -0.32 4.50 -26.23
C ALA A 63 -1.74 4.01 -26.62
N TYR A 64 -2.77 4.46 -25.90
CA TYR A 64 -4.16 4.23 -26.28
C TYR A 64 -4.54 4.98 -27.55
N VAL A 65 -4.01 6.20 -27.72
CA VAL A 65 -4.38 7.12 -28.79
C VAL A 65 -3.76 6.73 -30.13
N SER A 66 -2.48 6.28 -30.12
CA SER A 66 -1.73 6.03 -31.35
C SER A 66 -0.74 4.89 -31.18
N ALA A 67 -0.59 4.08 -32.26
CA ALA A 67 0.48 3.08 -32.35
C ALA A 67 1.89 3.69 -32.34
N ASP A 68 2.04 4.92 -32.82
CA ASP A 68 3.32 5.64 -32.88
C ASP A 68 3.66 6.35 -31.53
N SER A 69 2.97 6.01 -30.44
CA SER A 69 3.26 6.57 -29.13
C SER A 69 4.66 6.16 -28.64
N ASP A 70 5.42 7.11 -28.09
CA ASP A 70 6.69 6.84 -27.39
C ASP A 70 6.50 5.87 -26.21
N TYR A 71 5.28 5.72 -25.73
CA TYR A 71 4.93 4.84 -24.61
C TYR A 71 4.30 3.50 -25.06
N HIS A 72 4.30 3.20 -26.36
CA HIS A 72 3.66 1.98 -26.88
C HIS A 72 4.20 0.72 -26.19
N SER A 73 5.52 0.59 -26.03
CA SER A 73 6.16 -0.57 -25.40
C SER A 73 5.88 -0.70 -23.89
N PHE A 74 5.37 0.35 -23.25
CA PHE A 74 5.04 0.35 -21.81
C PHE A 74 3.82 -0.52 -21.47
N PHE A 75 3.04 -0.86 -22.49
CA PHE A 75 1.84 -1.67 -22.38
C PHE A 75 1.89 -2.87 -23.33
N ARG A 76 1.17 -3.92 -22.94
CA ARG A 76 0.97 -5.07 -23.80
C ARG A 76 -0.39 -4.97 -24.47
N PHE A 77 -0.39 -4.90 -25.81
CA PHE A 77 -1.61 -4.90 -26.59
C PHE A 77 -1.85 -6.30 -27.20
N PHE A 78 -3.10 -6.76 -27.17
CA PHE A 78 -3.48 -8.06 -27.72
C PHE A 78 -3.91 -7.98 -29.18
N LYS A 79 -4.21 -6.75 -29.66
CA LYS A 79 -4.59 -6.46 -31.06
C LYS A 79 -4.06 -5.09 -31.46
N GLU A 80 -3.74 -4.98 -32.77
CA GLU A 80 -3.25 -3.76 -33.40
C GLU A 80 -4.44 -2.94 -33.97
N GLU A 81 -5.24 -2.34 -33.11
CA GLU A 81 -6.48 -1.65 -33.47
C GLU A 81 -6.45 -0.17 -33.05
N TRP A 82 -5.80 0.69 -33.82
CA TRP A 82 -5.74 2.14 -33.62
C TRP A 82 -6.57 2.92 -34.64
N PRO A 83 -6.97 4.17 -34.30
CA PRO A 83 -6.74 4.88 -33.03
C PRO A 83 -7.62 4.38 -31.91
N TYR A 84 -7.23 4.72 -30.64
CA TYR A 84 -7.97 4.42 -29.42
C TYR A 84 -8.09 2.92 -29.11
N ASN A 85 -6.94 2.29 -28.97
CA ASN A 85 -6.87 0.85 -28.77
C ASN A 85 -7.26 0.42 -27.34
N HIS A 86 -8.40 -0.26 -27.20
CA HIS A 86 -8.91 -0.81 -25.93
C HIS A 86 -8.33 -2.19 -25.59
N ASN A 87 -7.55 -2.81 -26.47
CA ASN A 87 -7.09 -4.20 -26.32
C ASN A 87 -5.76 -4.27 -25.57
N TYR A 88 -5.61 -3.56 -24.48
CA TYR A 88 -4.42 -3.61 -23.62
C TYR A 88 -4.66 -4.48 -22.40
N ASP A 89 -3.57 -4.98 -21.81
CA ASP A 89 -3.60 -5.76 -20.59
C ASP A 89 -3.89 -4.87 -19.38
N GLY A 90 -4.79 -5.32 -18.51
CA GLY A 90 -5.14 -4.69 -17.25
C GLY A 90 -4.84 -5.61 -16.08
N TRP A 91 -4.35 -5.06 -14.97
CA TRP A 91 -4.14 -5.83 -13.75
C TRP A 91 -5.48 -6.45 -13.30
N TRP A 92 -5.49 -7.79 -13.17
CA TRP A 92 -6.69 -8.60 -12.94
C TRP A 92 -7.84 -8.33 -13.93
N GLY A 93 -7.51 -7.91 -15.16
CA GLY A 93 -8.48 -7.59 -16.21
C GLY A 93 -9.19 -6.24 -16.04
N HIS A 94 -8.75 -5.41 -15.09
CA HIS A 94 -9.32 -4.06 -14.93
C HIS A 94 -8.73 -3.08 -15.93
N ASP A 95 -9.56 -2.60 -16.85
CA ASP A 95 -9.16 -1.65 -17.90
C ASP A 95 -8.80 -0.24 -17.37
N THR A 96 -9.22 0.07 -16.14
CA THR A 96 -8.83 1.30 -15.43
C THR A 96 -7.45 1.21 -14.77
N LEU A 97 -6.86 0.02 -14.71
CA LEU A 97 -5.57 -0.31 -14.11
C LEU A 97 -4.66 -1.00 -15.15
N PRO A 98 -4.25 -0.31 -16.23
CA PRO A 98 -3.40 -0.88 -17.27
C PRO A 98 -2.09 -1.40 -16.68
N LYS A 99 -1.80 -2.69 -16.93
CA LYS A 99 -0.59 -3.35 -16.44
C LYS A 99 0.62 -2.88 -17.23
N LEU A 100 1.72 -2.62 -16.53
CA LEU A 100 2.97 -2.16 -17.15
C LEU A 100 3.81 -3.34 -17.66
N ASN A 101 4.31 -3.18 -18.88
CA ASN A 101 5.03 -4.23 -19.63
C ASN A 101 6.55 -4.11 -19.45
N TYR A 102 7.05 -4.42 -18.26
CA TYR A 102 8.48 -4.33 -17.94
C TYR A 102 9.35 -5.28 -18.78
N GLU A 103 8.91 -6.50 -19.02
CA GLU A 103 9.66 -7.51 -19.77
C GLU A 103 9.79 -7.13 -21.26
N GLY A 104 8.81 -6.41 -21.78
CA GLY A 104 8.79 -5.93 -23.17
C GLY A 104 9.40 -4.54 -23.35
N SER A 105 9.84 -3.85 -22.28
CA SER A 105 10.31 -2.46 -22.39
C SER A 105 11.46 -2.14 -21.43
N GLU A 106 12.67 -2.17 -21.94
CA GLU A 106 13.85 -1.69 -21.19
C GLU A 106 13.76 -0.20 -20.86
N GLU A 107 13.10 0.59 -21.70
CA GLU A 107 12.90 2.01 -21.46
C GLU A 107 12.02 2.25 -20.23
N LEU A 108 10.93 1.48 -20.10
CA LEU A 108 10.09 1.51 -18.90
C LEU A 108 10.91 1.14 -17.64
N GLN A 109 11.70 0.07 -17.70
CA GLN A 109 12.57 -0.33 -16.57
C GLN A 109 13.48 0.82 -16.14
N LYS A 110 14.21 1.42 -17.10
CA LYS A 110 15.09 2.57 -16.84
C LYS A 110 14.33 3.77 -16.28
N TYR A 111 13.15 4.04 -16.81
CA TYR A 111 12.31 5.15 -16.34
C TYR A 111 11.92 4.96 -14.88
N ILE A 112 11.44 3.78 -14.49
CA ILE A 112 11.01 3.49 -13.12
C ILE A 112 12.22 3.47 -12.16
N LEU A 113 13.35 2.90 -12.55
CA LEU A 113 14.56 2.93 -11.72
C LEU A 113 15.06 4.36 -11.49
N ASN A 114 14.92 5.25 -12.48
CA ASN A 114 15.23 6.68 -12.31
C ASN A 114 14.25 7.37 -11.35
N ILE A 115 12.96 7.02 -11.40
CA ILE A 115 11.96 7.50 -10.42
C ILE A 115 12.34 7.01 -9.01
N ALA A 116 12.70 5.76 -8.86
CA ALA A 116 13.10 5.18 -7.57
C ALA A 116 14.26 5.95 -6.93
N LYS A 117 15.29 6.27 -7.70
CA LYS A 117 16.44 7.10 -7.27
C LYS A 117 16.03 8.54 -6.97
N LYS A 118 15.24 9.16 -7.86
CA LYS A 118 14.87 10.57 -7.80
C LYS A 118 14.23 10.96 -6.47
N TRP A 119 13.27 10.18 -6.00
CA TRP A 119 12.50 10.55 -4.82
C TRP A 119 13.26 10.35 -3.51
N VAL A 120 14.21 9.42 -3.45
CA VAL A 120 15.08 9.22 -2.28
C VAL A 120 16.32 10.12 -2.28
N SER A 121 16.48 10.96 -3.31
CA SER A 121 17.59 11.91 -3.50
C SER A 121 17.16 13.36 -3.31
N PRO A 122 18.09 14.30 -3.12
CA PRO A 122 17.78 15.72 -3.13
C PRO A 122 17.06 16.14 -4.43
N PRO A 123 16.08 17.06 -4.36
CA PRO A 123 15.64 17.81 -3.17
C PRO A 123 14.58 17.11 -2.33
N TYR A 124 14.05 15.94 -2.75
CA TYR A 124 12.92 15.28 -2.11
C TYR A 124 13.32 14.56 -0.82
N ASN A 125 14.40 13.75 -0.85
CA ASN A 125 14.97 13.04 0.29
C ASN A 125 13.95 12.22 1.08
N VAL A 126 13.01 11.53 0.42
CA VAL A 126 12.12 10.61 1.14
C VAL A 126 12.92 9.42 1.69
N ASP A 127 12.45 8.85 2.78
CA ASP A 127 13.17 7.85 3.56
C ASP A 127 12.84 6.41 3.14
N GLY A 128 12.02 6.22 2.14
CA GLY A 128 11.73 4.89 1.62
C GLY A 128 10.52 4.80 0.70
N TRP A 129 10.30 3.57 0.24
CA TRP A 129 9.22 3.16 -0.62
C TRP A 129 8.34 2.10 0.05
N ARG A 130 7.03 2.26 0.00
CA ARG A 130 6.07 1.17 0.10
C ARG A 130 5.71 0.73 -1.31
N LEU A 131 5.85 -0.53 -1.63
CA LEU A 131 5.64 -1.08 -2.96
C LEU A 131 4.28 -1.77 -3.04
N ASP A 132 3.38 -1.18 -3.82
CA ASP A 132 2.04 -1.68 -4.06
C ASP A 132 2.10 -2.98 -4.88
N VAL A 133 1.37 -4.01 -4.44
CA VAL A 133 1.26 -5.33 -5.07
C VAL A 133 2.58 -5.84 -5.67
N ALA A 134 3.64 -5.76 -4.89
CA ALA A 134 5.02 -5.92 -5.35
C ALA A 134 5.30 -7.27 -6.03
N ALA A 135 4.67 -8.34 -5.58
CA ALA A 135 4.83 -9.68 -6.16
C ALA A 135 4.19 -9.82 -7.55
N ASP A 136 3.25 -8.93 -7.91
CA ASP A 136 2.54 -9.00 -9.20
C ASP A 136 3.29 -8.28 -10.34
N LEU A 137 4.38 -7.54 -10.03
CA LEU A 137 5.13 -6.80 -11.04
C LEU A 137 5.79 -7.75 -12.05
N GLY A 138 5.63 -7.44 -13.33
CA GLY A 138 6.10 -8.28 -14.43
C GLY A 138 5.12 -9.39 -14.79
N TYR A 139 5.56 -10.32 -15.60
CA TYR A 139 4.76 -11.47 -16.09
C TYR A 139 5.35 -12.82 -15.68
N SER A 140 6.59 -12.84 -15.21
CA SER A 140 7.25 -14.04 -14.68
C SER A 140 7.83 -13.79 -13.30
N ASN A 141 7.90 -14.85 -12.48
CA ASN A 141 8.47 -14.77 -11.14
C ASN A 141 9.97 -14.43 -11.19
N GLU A 142 10.69 -15.03 -12.15
CA GLU A 142 12.11 -14.77 -12.38
C GLU A 142 12.37 -13.30 -12.69
N PHE A 143 11.55 -12.71 -13.57
CA PHE A 143 11.67 -11.29 -13.87
C PHE A 143 11.35 -10.39 -12.65
N ASN A 144 10.32 -10.74 -11.89
CA ASN A 144 9.94 -10.02 -10.68
C ASN A 144 11.14 -9.89 -9.72
N HIS A 145 11.78 -11.02 -9.38
CA HIS A 145 12.97 -11.05 -8.52
C HIS A 145 14.14 -10.24 -9.11
N GLU A 146 14.42 -10.42 -10.40
CA GLU A 146 15.49 -9.66 -11.07
C GLU A 146 15.24 -8.15 -11.02
N PHE A 147 14.00 -7.72 -11.26
CA PHE A 147 13.65 -6.31 -11.21
C PHE A 147 13.79 -5.72 -9.80
N TRP A 148 13.31 -6.41 -8.76
CA TRP A 148 13.43 -5.90 -7.39
C TRP A 148 14.87 -5.82 -6.91
N LYS A 149 15.77 -6.70 -7.37
CA LYS A 149 17.22 -6.58 -7.15
C LYS A 149 17.80 -5.32 -7.77
N LYS A 150 17.41 -5.02 -9.02
CA LYS A 150 17.79 -3.78 -9.70
C LYS A 150 17.22 -2.54 -8.99
N PHE A 151 15.96 -2.62 -8.56
CA PHE A 151 15.30 -1.55 -7.81
C PHE A 151 16.01 -1.27 -6.48
N ARG A 152 16.29 -2.31 -5.71
CA ARG A 152 17.07 -2.18 -4.47
C ARG A 152 18.42 -1.54 -4.72
N THR A 153 19.16 -2.01 -5.69
CA THR A 153 20.48 -1.44 -6.04
C THR A 153 20.34 0.05 -6.34
N ALA A 154 19.38 0.42 -7.17
CA ALA A 154 19.14 1.81 -7.53
C ALA A 154 18.78 2.70 -6.32
N VAL A 155 17.90 2.22 -5.44
CA VAL A 155 17.51 2.96 -4.23
C VAL A 155 18.66 3.08 -3.23
N LYS A 156 19.35 1.98 -2.94
CA LYS A 156 20.40 1.95 -1.92
C LYS A 156 21.69 2.69 -2.36
N GLU A 157 21.98 2.74 -3.66
CA GLU A 157 23.03 3.60 -4.20
C GLU A 157 22.72 5.09 -4.01
N ALA A 158 21.46 5.48 -4.16
CA ALA A 158 21.02 6.86 -4.01
C ALA A 158 20.85 7.27 -2.54
N ASN A 159 20.32 6.37 -1.72
CA ASN A 159 20.14 6.56 -0.28
C ASN A 159 20.23 5.19 0.44
N PRO A 160 21.38 4.82 1.03
CA PRO A 160 21.54 3.51 1.68
C PRO A 160 20.59 3.28 2.86
N GLU A 161 20.09 4.35 3.50
CA GLU A 161 19.15 4.29 4.63
C GLU A 161 17.67 4.17 4.21
N ALA A 162 17.37 4.32 2.91
CA ALA A 162 16.00 4.28 2.45
C ALA A 162 15.40 2.88 2.62
N LEU A 163 14.24 2.80 3.28
CA LEU A 163 13.49 1.56 3.49
C LEU A 163 12.78 1.11 2.20
N ILE A 164 12.79 -0.19 1.94
CA ILE A 164 11.99 -0.83 0.89
C ILE A 164 11.02 -1.79 1.56
N LEU A 165 9.77 -1.37 1.68
CA LEU A 165 8.69 -2.12 2.31
C LEU A 165 7.68 -2.53 1.24
N ALA A 166 7.36 -3.82 1.15
CA ALA A 166 6.45 -4.32 0.14
C ALA A 166 5.08 -4.70 0.70
N GLU A 167 4.05 -4.43 -0.09
CA GLU A 167 2.76 -5.10 0.10
C GLU A 167 2.83 -6.48 -0.53
N HIS A 168 2.59 -7.49 0.29
CA HIS A 168 2.56 -8.88 -0.14
C HIS A 168 1.68 -9.71 0.79
N TYR A 169 0.82 -10.54 0.20
CA TYR A 169 0.05 -11.58 0.88
C TYR A 169 0.75 -12.93 0.68
N GLY A 170 0.85 -13.71 1.74
CA GLY A 170 1.53 -15.00 1.72
C GLY A 170 2.98 -14.94 2.18
N ASP A 171 3.73 -16.00 1.91
CA ASP A 171 5.11 -16.17 2.37
C ASP A 171 6.09 -15.23 1.63
N PRO A 172 6.68 -14.23 2.31
CA PRO A 172 7.56 -13.26 1.67
C PRO A 172 9.03 -13.73 1.60
N ARG A 173 9.32 -14.96 2.00
CA ARG A 173 10.68 -15.49 2.24
C ARG A 173 11.61 -15.28 1.05
N GLU A 174 11.12 -15.51 -0.17
CA GLU A 174 11.94 -15.45 -1.37
C GLU A 174 12.45 -14.03 -1.65
N TRP A 175 11.70 -13.00 -1.29
CA TRP A 175 12.09 -11.58 -1.47
C TRP A 175 12.84 -10.97 -0.29
N LEU A 176 12.89 -11.64 0.86
CA LEU A 176 13.52 -11.14 2.09
C LEU A 176 14.93 -11.73 2.32
N GLN A 177 15.66 -12.03 1.24
CA GLN A 177 17.02 -12.59 1.32
C GLN A 177 18.12 -11.51 1.48
N GLY A 178 17.75 -10.23 1.54
CA GLY A 178 18.65 -9.11 1.73
C GLY A 178 19.06 -8.39 0.43
N ASP A 179 18.60 -8.86 -0.71
CA ASP A 179 18.91 -8.31 -2.03
C ASP A 179 17.72 -7.73 -2.79
N GLU A 180 16.50 -7.78 -2.19
CA GLU A 180 15.26 -7.24 -2.75
C GLU A 180 14.58 -6.31 -1.74
N TRP A 181 13.51 -6.76 -1.07
CA TRP A 181 12.80 -5.95 -0.07
C TRP A 181 13.48 -6.00 1.29
N ASP A 182 13.37 -4.94 2.09
CA ASP A 182 13.81 -4.94 3.47
C ASP A 182 12.80 -5.63 4.38
N THR A 183 11.49 -5.41 4.12
CA THR A 183 10.38 -5.93 4.92
C THR A 183 9.06 -5.86 4.17
N VAL A 184 7.98 -6.26 4.85
CA VAL A 184 6.62 -6.29 4.30
C VAL A 184 5.60 -5.65 5.24
N MET A 185 4.44 -5.28 4.69
CA MET A 185 3.20 -5.10 5.45
C MET A 185 2.87 -6.47 6.07
N ASN A 186 2.84 -6.55 7.40
CA ASN A 186 2.85 -7.82 8.11
C ASN A 186 1.43 -8.44 8.24
N TYR A 187 0.89 -8.88 7.12
CA TYR A 187 -0.44 -9.48 7.07
C TYR A 187 -0.47 -10.84 7.77
N ASP A 188 0.37 -11.76 7.31
CA ASP A 188 0.28 -13.16 7.73
C ASP A 188 0.86 -13.42 9.12
N ALA A 189 1.94 -12.71 9.50
CA ALA A 189 2.59 -12.89 10.79
C ALA A 189 2.09 -11.90 11.88
N PHE A 190 1.06 -11.10 11.60
CA PHE A 190 0.48 -10.20 12.59
C PHE A 190 -1.02 -9.96 12.39
N MET A 191 -1.40 -9.24 11.31
CA MET A 191 -2.77 -8.72 11.19
C MET A 191 -3.83 -9.81 11.11
N GLU A 192 -3.63 -10.82 10.26
CA GLU A 192 -4.62 -11.89 10.05
C GLU A 192 -4.81 -12.79 11.28
N PRO A 193 -3.75 -13.35 11.89
CA PRO A 193 -3.94 -14.12 13.11
C PRO A 193 -4.55 -13.32 14.25
N LEU A 194 -4.20 -12.03 14.34
CA LEU A 194 -4.71 -11.15 15.38
C LEU A 194 -6.21 -10.86 15.22
N THR A 195 -6.66 -10.57 14.01
CA THR A 195 -8.08 -10.30 13.76
C THR A 195 -8.93 -11.55 14.03
N TRP A 196 -8.49 -12.72 13.58
CA TRP A 196 -9.17 -13.98 13.87
C TRP A 196 -9.25 -14.27 15.37
N PHE A 197 -8.14 -14.10 16.09
CA PHE A 197 -8.09 -14.37 17.52
C PHE A 197 -8.98 -13.46 18.32
N PHE A 198 -8.89 -12.13 18.11
CA PHE A 198 -9.64 -11.17 18.91
C PHE A 198 -11.10 -11.01 18.48
N THR A 199 -11.42 -11.23 17.23
CA THR A 199 -12.76 -10.91 16.70
C THR A 199 -13.48 -12.09 16.03
N GLY A 200 -12.77 -13.13 15.65
CA GLY A 200 -13.31 -14.18 14.81
C GLY A 200 -13.73 -13.72 13.41
N MET A 201 -13.30 -12.50 13.01
CA MET A 201 -13.68 -11.89 11.74
C MET A 201 -12.51 -11.90 10.75
N GLU A 202 -12.83 -12.15 9.50
CA GLU A 202 -11.93 -11.92 8.36
C GLU A 202 -11.65 -10.42 8.19
N LYS A 203 -10.47 -10.07 7.64
CA LYS A 203 -9.98 -8.69 7.50
C LYS A 203 -10.90 -7.73 6.74
N HIS A 204 -11.70 -8.21 5.80
CA HIS A 204 -12.70 -7.40 5.08
C HIS A 204 -14.10 -7.44 5.72
N SER A 205 -14.28 -8.20 6.80
CA SER A 205 -15.58 -8.53 7.40
C SER A 205 -16.48 -9.37 6.49
N ASP A 206 -15.91 -10.13 5.55
CA ASP A 206 -16.66 -10.98 4.63
C ASP A 206 -17.00 -12.35 5.24
N GLU A 207 -16.25 -12.78 6.26
CA GLU A 207 -16.42 -14.07 6.92
C GLU A 207 -16.29 -13.95 8.44
N ARG A 208 -16.99 -14.83 9.17
CA ARG A 208 -16.83 -15.04 10.61
C ARG A 208 -16.56 -16.51 10.92
N ARG A 209 -15.52 -16.78 11.73
CA ARG A 209 -15.09 -18.10 12.18
C ARG A 209 -15.10 -18.15 13.70
N GLN A 210 -16.14 -18.78 14.26
CA GLN A 210 -16.30 -18.91 15.71
C GLN A 210 -15.23 -19.83 16.35
N ASP A 211 -14.72 -20.79 15.59
CA ASP A 211 -13.68 -21.73 16.01
C ASP A 211 -12.28 -21.11 16.12
N LEU A 212 -12.06 -19.97 15.49
CA LEU A 212 -10.82 -19.20 15.58
C LEU A 212 -10.86 -18.12 16.68
N TRP A 213 -12.05 -17.68 17.05
CA TRP A 213 -12.23 -16.65 18.05
C TRP A 213 -11.81 -17.11 19.44
N GLY A 214 -10.77 -16.46 20.01
CA GLY A 214 -10.18 -16.81 21.30
C GLY A 214 -9.38 -18.11 21.30
N ASN A 215 -9.11 -18.70 20.15
CA ASN A 215 -8.34 -19.93 20.01
C ASN A 215 -6.83 -19.64 20.09
N ALA A 216 -6.28 -19.74 21.31
CA ALA A 216 -4.88 -19.41 21.59
C ALA A 216 -3.90 -20.38 20.91
N ASP A 217 -4.24 -21.67 20.83
CA ASP A 217 -3.37 -22.67 20.20
C ASP A 217 -3.23 -22.41 18.69
N HIS A 218 -4.35 -22.13 18.02
CA HIS A 218 -4.32 -21.72 16.61
C HIS A 218 -3.54 -20.42 16.42
N PHE A 219 -3.81 -19.39 17.23
CA PHE A 219 -3.13 -18.11 17.16
C PHE A 219 -1.62 -18.25 17.27
N VAL A 220 -1.11 -18.92 18.31
CA VAL A 220 0.33 -19.12 18.54
C VAL A 220 0.96 -19.94 17.41
N SER A 221 0.28 -20.98 16.95
CA SER A 221 0.77 -21.83 15.84
C SER A 221 0.95 -21.01 14.56
N VAL A 222 -0.05 -20.22 14.17
CA VAL A 222 -0.02 -19.40 12.94
C VAL A 222 1.02 -18.30 13.04
N MET A 223 1.08 -17.59 14.17
CA MET A 223 2.09 -16.54 14.42
C MET A 223 3.51 -17.10 14.29
N ASN A 224 3.80 -18.23 14.95
CA ASN A 224 5.13 -18.86 14.90
C ASN A 224 5.48 -19.34 13.49
N HIS A 225 4.51 -19.90 12.76
CA HIS A 225 4.73 -20.36 11.39
C HIS A 225 5.15 -19.22 10.46
N HIS A 226 4.39 -18.13 10.46
CA HIS A 226 4.66 -17.00 9.56
C HIS A 226 5.86 -16.15 10.01
N MET A 227 6.06 -15.97 11.31
CA MET A 227 7.28 -15.31 11.81
C MET A 227 8.56 -16.05 11.42
N ALA A 228 8.53 -17.39 11.42
CA ALA A 228 9.67 -18.21 11.02
C ALA A 228 10.01 -18.10 9.52
N ALA A 229 9.11 -17.57 8.70
CA ALA A 229 9.34 -17.31 7.28
C ALA A 229 10.21 -16.06 7.04
N MET A 230 10.37 -15.18 8.04
CA MET A 230 11.13 -13.95 7.92
C MET A 230 12.45 -14.01 8.68
N GLN A 231 13.49 -13.44 8.09
CA GLN A 231 14.74 -13.18 8.81
C GLN A 231 14.52 -12.13 9.91
N THR A 232 15.26 -12.23 11.01
CA THR A 232 15.11 -11.34 12.17
C THR A 232 15.12 -9.84 11.83
N PRO A 233 16.05 -9.32 11.00
CA PRO A 233 16.03 -7.91 10.65
C PRO A 233 14.74 -7.47 9.93
N SER A 234 14.23 -8.29 9.01
CA SER A 234 12.98 -8.01 8.29
C SER A 234 11.76 -8.06 9.21
N LEU A 235 11.73 -9.03 10.13
CA LEU A 235 10.65 -9.18 11.11
C LEU A 235 10.62 -8.01 12.10
N GLN A 236 11.78 -7.53 12.56
CA GLN A 236 11.87 -6.43 13.52
C GLN A 236 11.31 -5.09 12.98
N VAL A 237 11.28 -4.91 11.68
CA VAL A 237 10.76 -3.71 11.02
C VAL A 237 9.49 -3.99 10.19
N ALA A 238 8.92 -5.19 10.29
CA ALA A 238 7.68 -5.54 9.61
C ALA A 238 6.52 -4.66 10.11
N MET A 239 5.71 -4.19 9.18
CA MET A 239 4.64 -3.21 9.44
C MET A 239 3.44 -3.88 10.12
N ASN A 240 3.38 -3.78 11.46
CA ASN A 240 2.31 -4.37 12.27
C ASN A 240 1.10 -3.42 12.36
N GLU A 241 0.09 -3.68 11.56
CA GLU A 241 -1.13 -2.88 11.51
C GLU A 241 -2.36 -3.66 11.96
N LEU A 242 -3.35 -2.96 12.52
CA LEU A 242 -4.67 -3.51 12.84
C LEU A 242 -5.67 -3.25 11.72
N SER A 243 -5.55 -2.12 11.07
CA SER A 243 -6.36 -1.67 9.94
C SER A 243 -5.47 -1.05 8.87
N ASN A 244 -5.97 -1.00 7.63
CA ASN A 244 -5.38 -0.23 6.55
C ASN A 244 -6.44 0.28 5.58
N HIS A 245 -6.00 0.84 4.46
CA HIS A 245 -6.85 1.47 3.46
C HIS A 245 -7.68 0.48 2.62
N ASP A 246 -7.41 -0.83 2.68
CA ASP A 246 -8.14 -1.87 1.94
C ASP A 246 -9.12 -2.63 2.83
N HIS A 247 -8.77 -2.82 4.10
CA HIS A 247 -9.51 -3.68 5.02
C HIS A 247 -10.54 -2.93 5.85
N SER A 248 -11.50 -3.63 6.42
CA SER A 248 -12.38 -3.03 7.42
C SER A 248 -11.58 -2.57 8.64
N ARG A 249 -12.04 -1.51 9.29
CA ARG A 249 -11.42 -1.02 10.53
C ARG A 249 -11.46 -2.11 11.61
N PHE A 250 -10.38 -2.31 12.35
CA PHE A 250 -10.33 -3.31 13.42
C PHE A 250 -11.45 -3.10 14.44
N LEU A 251 -11.70 -1.85 14.83
CA LEU A 251 -12.79 -1.51 15.74
C LEU A 251 -14.16 -1.96 15.19
N THR A 252 -14.40 -1.84 13.90
CA THR A 252 -15.62 -2.36 13.25
C THR A 252 -15.71 -3.88 13.35
N ARG A 253 -14.61 -4.60 13.11
CA ARG A 253 -14.60 -6.08 13.21
C ARG A 253 -14.97 -6.59 14.61
N THR A 254 -14.79 -5.79 15.65
CA THR A 254 -15.20 -6.15 17.03
C THR A 254 -16.71 -6.27 17.21
N ASN A 255 -17.52 -5.81 16.28
CA ASN A 255 -18.98 -5.95 16.31
C ASN A 255 -19.49 -7.28 15.75
N HIS A 256 -18.60 -8.09 15.14
CA HIS A 256 -18.89 -9.39 14.53
C HIS A 256 -19.94 -9.40 13.43
N ILE A 257 -20.19 -8.27 12.76
CA ILE A 257 -21.14 -8.15 11.66
C ILE A 257 -20.45 -8.50 10.33
N VAL A 258 -20.95 -9.53 9.66
CA VAL A 258 -20.49 -9.93 8.33
C VAL A 258 -21.19 -9.11 7.25
N GLY A 259 -20.41 -8.51 6.35
CA GLY A 259 -20.91 -7.80 5.18
C GLY A 259 -20.20 -6.48 4.92
N ARG A 260 -20.71 -5.77 3.93
CA ARG A 260 -20.11 -4.53 3.41
C ARG A 260 -21.09 -3.37 3.45
N VAL A 261 -20.60 -2.15 3.36
CA VAL A 261 -21.39 -0.91 3.45
C VAL A 261 -22.56 -0.86 2.44
N GLN A 262 -22.38 -1.45 1.26
CA GLN A 262 -23.42 -1.48 0.21
C GLN A 262 -24.67 -2.23 0.66
N ASN A 263 -24.52 -3.25 1.50
CA ASN A 263 -25.64 -4.09 1.99
C ASN A 263 -26.14 -3.65 3.36
N LEU A 264 -25.25 -3.15 4.23
CA LEU A 264 -25.53 -2.89 5.65
C LEU A 264 -25.75 -1.40 5.95
N GLY A 265 -25.27 -0.52 5.09
CA GLY A 265 -25.22 0.91 5.36
C GLY A 265 -24.09 1.33 6.31
N TYR A 266 -23.70 2.59 6.22
CA TYR A 266 -22.51 3.12 6.93
C TYR A 266 -22.65 3.12 8.47
N LYS A 267 -23.86 3.12 9.02
CA LYS A 267 -24.09 3.13 10.47
C LYS A 267 -23.73 1.80 11.12
N ALA A 268 -24.00 0.70 10.44
CA ALA A 268 -23.75 -0.64 10.96
C ALA A 268 -22.27 -0.87 11.33
N ALA A 269 -21.34 -0.18 10.69
CA ALA A 269 -19.92 -0.26 11.02
C ALA A 269 -19.58 0.14 12.46
N ARG A 270 -20.45 0.92 13.13
CA ARG A 270 -20.25 1.41 14.51
C ARG A 270 -21.17 0.74 15.54
N GLU A 271 -22.17 0.01 15.09
CA GLU A 271 -23.12 -0.66 15.99
C GLU A 271 -22.46 -1.86 16.67
N GLY A 272 -22.56 -1.94 18.00
CA GLY A 272 -22.05 -3.08 18.78
C GLY A 272 -20.53 -3.22 18.83
N ILE A 273 -19.76 -2.18 18.52
CA ILE A 273 -18.29 -2.19 18.64
C ILE A 273 -17.84 -2.39 20.10
N ASN A 274 -16.66 -3.00 20.27
CA ASN A 274 -16.06 -3.29 21.56
C ASN A 274 -14.68 -2.62 21.72
N SER A 275 -14.64 -1.46 22.39
CA SER A 275 -13.40 -0.72 22.62
C SER A 275 -12.42 -1.46 23.56
N ALA A 276 -12.88 -2.40 24.40
CA ALA A 276 -11.98 -3.19 25.23
C ALA A 276 -11.17 -4.18 24.38
N VAL A 277 -11.82 -4.82 23.41
CA VAL A 277 -11.12 -5.67 22.43
C VAL A 277 -10.13 -4.86 21.60
N MET A 278 -10.52 -3.66 21.16
CA MET A 278 -9.60 -2.75 20.46
C MET A 278 -8.36 -2.44 21.32
N ARG A 279 -8.53 -2.07 22.58
CA ARG A 279 -7.40 -1.80 23.49
C ARG A 279 -6.49 -3.02 23.67
N SER A 280 -7.04 -4.23 23.76
CA SER A 280 -6.25 -5.46 23.86
C SER A 280 -5.40 -5.69 22.60
N ALA A 281 -5.97 -5.44 21.42
CA ALA A 281 -5.25 -5.52 20.16
C ALA A 281 -4.14 -4.45 20.04
N VAL A 282 -4.39 -3.24 20.54
CA VAL A 282 -3.38 -2.16 20.59
C VAL A 282 -2.21 -2.54 21.51
N VAL A 283 -2.46 -3.19 22.66
CA VAL A 283 -1.38 -3.72 23.51
C VAL A 283 -0.49 -4.68 22.70
N MET A 284 -1.10 -5.63 21.98
CA MET A 284 -0.35 -6.55 21.13
C MET A 284 0.43 -5.80 20.04
N GLN A 285 -0.19 -4.82 19.37
CA GLN A 285 0.45 -4.03 18.31
C GLN A 285 1.70 -3.30 18.82
N MET A 286 1.64 -2.71 20.01
CA MET A 286 2.72 -1.91 20.58
C MET A 286 3.83 -2.74 21.23
N THR A 287 3.57 -4.00 21.57
CA THR A 287 4.51 -4.85 22.32
C THR A 287 5.03 -6.05 21.53
N TRP A 288 4.43 -6.37 20.38
CA TRP A 288 4.88 -7.48 19.54
C TRP A 288 6.07 -7.08 18.68
N VAL A 289 6.89 -8.06 18.29
CA VAL A 289 8.02 -7.83 17.37
C VAL A 289 7.55 -7.26 16.03
N GLY A 290 8.17 -6.19 15.58
CA GLY A 290 7.82 -5.45 14.36
C GLY A 290 7.67 -3.95 14.63
N ALA A 291 7.28 -3.20 13.61
CA ALA A 291 7.02 -1.76 13.67
C ALA A 291 5.52 -1.49 13.90
N PRO A 292 5.10 -1.02 15.08
CA PRO A 292 3.71 -0.65 15.33
C PRO A 292 3.25 0.41 14.31
N THR A 293 2.16 0.13 13.59
CA THR A 293 1.68 1.00 12.52
C THR A 293 0.21 1.31 12.73
N ILE A 294 -0.10 2.59 12.96
CA ILE A 294 -1.46 3.07 13.18
C ILE A 294 -2.01 3.55 11.84
N TYR A 295 -3.11 2.95 11.38
CA TYR A 295 -3.89 3.52 10.29
C TYR A 295 -4.65 4.73 10.84
N TYR A 296 -4.51 5.90 10.20
CA TYR A 296 -5.08 7.14 10.71
C TYR A 296 -6.53 6.96 11.15
N GLY A 297 -6.87 7.47 12.33
CA GLY A 297 -8.22 7.41 12.89
C GLY A 297 -8.52 6.16 13.70
N ASP A 298 -7.72 5.10 13.67
CA ASP A 298 -7.89 3.96 14.61
C ASP A 298 -7.76 4.44 16.04
N GLU A 299 -6.80 5.32 16.31
CA GLU A 299 -6.60 5.96 17.62
C GLU A 299 -7.74 6.90 18.04
N ALA A 300 -8.51 7.38 17.08
CA ALA A 300 -9.64 8.28 17.27
C ALA A 300 -11.02 7.60 17.25
N GLY A 301 -11.05 6.26 17.14
CA GLY A 301 -12.28 5.47 17.14
C GLY A 301 -13.04 5.50 15.80
N VAL A 302 -12.35 5.73 14.68
CA VAL A 302 -12.97 5.67 13.35
C VAL A 302 -13.37 4.24 13.03
N CYS A 303 -14.63 4.07 12.61
CA CYS A 303 -15.19 2.81 12.12
C CYS A 303 -15.39 2.86 10.61
N GLY A 304 -15.43 1.70 9.98
CA GLY A 304 -15.71 1.56 8.55
C GLY A 304 -15.57 0.10 8.11
N PHE A 305 -16.44 -0.33 7.22
CA PHE A 305 -16.26 -1.59 6.49
C PHE A 305 -15.10 -1.44 5.50
N THR A 306 -14.78 -2.48 4.75
CA THR A 306 -13.70 -2.48 3.76
C THR A 306 -13.82 -1.32 2.76
N ASP A 307 -12.76 -1.03 2.04
CA ASP A 307 -12.70 0.05 1.03
C ASP A 307 -14.01 0.14 0.20
N PRO A 308 -14.56 1.34 0.00
CA PRO A 308 -14.07 2.68 0.38
C PRO A 308 -14.50 3.17 1.77
N ASP A 309 -15.32 2.44 2.52
CA ASP A 309 -15.95 2.92 3.77
C ASP A 309 -14.95 3.11 4.92
N ASN A 310 -13.85 2.37 4.93
CA ASN A 310 -12.76 2.50 5.91
C ASN A 310 -11.99 3.84 5.79
N ARG A 311 -12.09 4.53 4.64
CA ARG A 311 -11.38 5.79 4.32
C ARG A 311 -12.17 7.04 4.73
N ARG A 312 -12.93 6.95 5.81
CA ARG A 312 -13.68 8.09 6.36
C ARG A 312 -12.73 9.19 6.84
N THR A 313 -13.19 10.44 6.82
CA THR A 313 -12.40 11.58 7.30
C THR A 313 -12.07 11.46 8.78
N TYR A 314 -10.91 12.01 9.19
CA TYR A 314 -10.53 12.08 10.59
C TYR A 314 -11.52 12.95 11.38
N PRO A 315 -12.01 12.52 12.54
CA PRO A 315 -13.07 13.20 13.28
C PRO A 315 -12.52 14.33 14.15
N TRP A 316 -11.94 15.37 13.55
CA TRP A 316 -11.34 16.50 14.28
C TRP A 316 -12.30 17.12 15.29
N GLY A 317 -11.88 17.16 16.55
CA GLY A 317 -12.67 17.67 17.68
C GLY A 317 -13.78 16.74 18.19
N GLN A 318 -13.92 15.55 17.58
CA GLN A 318 -14.90 14.51 17.96
C GLN A 318 -14.24 13.15 18.13
N GLU A 319 -12.94 13.13 18.40
CA GLU A 319 -12.16 11.92 18.65
C GLU A 319 -12.69 11.17 19.87
N ASP A 320 -12.60 9.84 19.87
CA ASP A 320 -12.70 9.05 21.09
C ASP A 320 -11.48 9.35 21.97
N LYS A 321 -11.70 10.24 22.95
CA LYS A 321 -10.60 10.77 23.78
C LYS A 321 -9.99 9.71 24.69
N GLU A 322 -10.75 8.71 25.12
CA GLU A 322 -10.24 7.62 25.95
C GLU A 322 -9.34 6.71 25.12
N LEU A 323 -9.77 6.33 23.93
CA LEU A 323 -8.99 5.51 23.03
C LEU A 323 -7.73 6.23 22.53
N LEU A 324 -7.85 7.53 22.22
CA LEU A 324 -6.71 8.37 21.84
C LEU A 324 -5.68 8.48 22.97
N GLN A 325 -6.14 8.69 24.21
CA GLN A 325 -5.24 8.75 25.36
C GLN A 325 -4.57 7.40 25.60
N PHE A 326 -5.30 6.29 25.44
CA PHE A 326 -4.76 4.94 25.57
C PHE A 326 -3.63 4.68 24.58
N HIS A 327 -3.80 5.06 23.31
CA HIS A 327 -2.74 4.94 22.29
C HIS A 327 -1.50 5.76 22.68
N LYS A 328 -1.69 7.00 23.15
CA LYS A 328 -0.58 7.86 23.62
C LYS A 328 0.18 7.24 24.78
N ASP A 329 -0.52 6.61 25.69
CA ASP A 329 0.08 5.97 26.87
C ASP A 329 0.85 4.72 26.47
N MET A 330 0.30 3.90 25.57
CA MET A 330 0.99 2.73 25.02
C MET A 330 2.24 3.08 24.21
N ILE A 331 2.23 4.18 23.45
CA ILE A 331 3.40 4.65 22.68
C ILE A 331 4.55 5.13 23.60
N ARG A 332 4.23 5.52 24.83
CA ARG A 332 5.23 6.01 25.80
C ARG A 332 5.94 4.89 26.58
N ILE A 333 5.41 3.68 26.59
CA ILE A 333 6.01 2.52 27.22
C ILE A 333 7.22 2.02 26.41
#